data_a40b0687057689b278b032d2f5714801
#
_entry.id   a40b0687057689b278b032d2f5714801
#
_cell.length_a   1.000
_cell.length_b   1.000
_cell.length_c   1.000
_cell.angle_alpha   90.00
_cell.angle_beta   90.00
_cell.angle_gamma   90.00
#
_symmetry.space_group_name_H-M   'P 1'
#
loop_
_entity.id
_entity.type
_entity.pdbx_description
1 polymer ?
#
loop_
_entity_poly.entity_id
_entity_poly.type
_entity_poly.pdbx_seq_one_letter_code
_entity_poly.pdbx_strand_id
1 'polypeptide(L)'
;FAFRIGDRRVVGEVDTKKRARERFDEAVLEGRTAALLDQERSALFTQAVGNIPPHTEVVSELTIDQKLAYLPDGYWEWRFPTVVAPRYQGAEGRVPDSAKVTVDVADAPLPVKLSLQLSVRDRLPEGARPESPSHALHTVKGVQRFDIGFGSEDGASLDRDVVVRWRAGEQAPGVELDTGRPIDGGAAGAAYGLLTLVPPARSARMESVPRDLIILLDTSGSMGGTPIAQAKRVAAALIDSLDENDFLEMIEFSNSARRWRWRPVKATANNRKDAQTWISRLAAGGGT
;
A
#
# COMPACT_ATOMS: atom_id res chain seq x y z
N PHE A 1 4.74 18.56 -8.92
CA PHE A 1 6.03 18.23 -8.35
C PHE A 1 6.96 19.45 -8.46
N ALA A 2 7.81 19.66 -7.46
CA ALA A 2 8.80 20.74 -7.48
C ALA A 2 10.12 20.28 -6.83
N PHE A 3 11.18 20.98 -7.16
CA PHE A 3 12.50 20.86 -6.51
C PHE A 3 12.89 22.15 -5.84
N ARG A 4 13.43 22.06 -4.65
CA ARG A 4 14.14 23.14 -4.01
C ARG A 4 15.63 22.79 -3.94
N ILE A 5 16.46 23.69 -4.45
CA ILE A 5 17.92 23.54 -4.51
C ILE A 5 18.50 24.79 -3.84
N GLY A 6 18.98 24.66 -2.61
CA GLY A 6 19.25 25.82 -1.75
C GLY A 6 17.99 26.68 -1.62
N ASP A 7 18.09 27.98 -1.92
CA ASP A 7 16.98 28.92 -1.84
C ASP A 7 16.08 28.95 -3.11
N ARG A 8 16.46 28.23 -4.16
CA ARG A 8 15.74 28.24 -5.43
C ARG A 8 14.72 27.10 -5.50
N ARG A 9 13.43 27.45 -5.70
CA ARG A 9 12.36 26.48 -5.95
C ARG A 9 12.02 26.44 -7.45
N VAL A 10 12.03 25.26 -8.04
CA VAL A 10 11.73 25.02 -9.46
C VAL A 10 10.54 24.07 -9.54
N VAL A 11 9.48 24.52 -10.22
CA VAL A 11 8.28 23.71 -10.45
C VAL A 11 8.47 22.90 -11.72
N GLY A 12 8.10 21.62 -11.69
CA GLY A 12 8.16 20.74 -12.86
C GLY A 12 7.10 21.08 -13.90
N GLU A 13 7.48 20.99 -15.15
CA GLU A 13 6.58 21.09 -16.31
C GLU A 13 6.27 19.70 -16.84
N VAL A 14 5.02 19.47 -17.25
CA VAL A 14 4.59 18.23 -17.87
C VAL A 14 4.88 18.27 -19.36
N ASP A 15 5.61 17.25 -19.85
CA ASP A 15 5.92 17.09 -21.27
C ASP A 15 5.85 15.61 -21.66
N THR A 16 6.00 15.30 -22.94
CA THR A 16 6.16 13.90 -23.37
C THR A 16 7.45 13.31 -22.81
N LYS A 17 7.44 12.01 -22.51
CA LYS A 17 8.59 11.31 -21.93
C LYS A 17 9.89 11.56 -22.71
N LYS A 18 9.81 11.54 -24.05
CA LYS A 18 10.97 11.76 -24.93
C LYS A 18 11.51 13.20 -24.78
N ARG A 19 10.64 14.21 -24.89
CA ARG A 19 11.06 15.62 -24.82
C ARG A 19 11.56 16.00 -23.43
N ALA A 20 10.91 15.49 -22.38
CA ALA A 20 11.36 15.73 -21.01
C ALA A 20 12.77 15.16 -20.80
N ARG A 21 13.04 13.96 -21.33
CA ARG A 21 14.37 13.33 -21.27
C ARG A 21 15.41 14.14 -22.05
N GLU A 22 15.13 14.52 -23.29
CA GLU A 22 16.01 15.34 -24.11
C GLU A 22 16.39 16.66 -23.41
N ARG A 23 15.39 17.38 -22.86
CA ARG A 23 15.62 18.62 -22.09
C ARG A 23 16.45 18.41 -20.83
N PHE A 24 16.27 17.29 -20.14
CA PHE A 24 17.05 16.93 -18.96
C PHE A 24 18.51 16.67 -19.34
N ASP A 25 18.73 15.83 -20.34
CA ASP A 25 20.08 15.46 -20.79
C ASP A 25 20.86 16.68 -21.32
N GLU A 26 20.20 17.56 -22.09
CA GLU A 26 20.78 18.82 -22.55
C GLU A 26 21.19 19.71 -21.37
N ALA A 27 20.30 19.90 -20.39
CA ALA A 27 20.59 20.71 -19.22
C ALA A 27 21.77 20.16 -18.39
N VAL A 28 21.86 18.82 -18.27
CA VAL A 28 22.96 18.16 -17.56
C VAL A 28 24.28 18.33 -18.32
N LEU A 29 24.27 18.21 -19.66
CA LEU A 29 25.46 18.42 -20.50
C LEU A 29 25.99 19.86 -20.45
N GLU A 30 25.09 20.83 -20.32
CA GLU A 30 25.43 22.25 -20.16
C GLU A 30 25.90 22.61 -18.74
N GLY A 31 25.99 21.63 -17.81
CA GLY A 31 26.40 21.87 -16.44
C GLY A 31 25.30 22.46 -15.54
N ARG A 32 24.05 22.56 -16.02
CA ARG A 32 22.92 23.08 -15.24
C ARG A 32 22.38 22.01 -14.31
N THR A 33 22.00 22.37 -13.11
CA THR A 33 21.23 21.47 -12.22
C THR A 33 19.85 21.25 -12.82
N ALA A 34 19.49 20.00 -13.04
CA ALA A 34 18.23 19.63 -13.65
C ALA A 34 17.62 18.42 -12.91
N ALA A 35 16.31 18.29 -13.01
CA ALA A 35 15.58 17.18 -12.46
C ALA A 35 14.53 16.65 -13.45
N LEU A 36 14.35 15.33 -13.45
CA LEU A 36 13.39 14.62 -14.27
C LEU A 36 12.60 13.65 -13.41
N LEU A 37 11.28 13.66 -13.58
CA LEU A 37 10.37 12.68 -12.98
C LEU A 37 9.73 11.86 -14.10
N ASP A 38 10.13 10.61 -14.24
CA ASP A 38 9.62 9.66 -15.22
C ASP A 38 8.60 8.72 -14.59
N GLN A 39 7.45 8.54 -15.21
CA GLN A 39 6.52 7.47 -14.86
C GLN A 39 6.92 6.19 -15.59
N GLU A 40 7.41 5.19 -14.86
CA GLU A 40 7.82 3.90 -15.42
C GLU A 40 6.66 2.93 -15.53
N ARG A 41 5.73 2.98 -14.56
CA ARG A 41 4.48 2.20 -14.50
C ARG A 41 3.40 3.08 -13.85
N SER A 42 2.15 2.63 -13.85
CA SER A 42 1.00 3.38 -13.32
C SER A 42 1.21 3.89 -11.88
N ALA A 43 2.00 3.20 -11.08
CA ALA A 43 2.28 3.54 -9.69
C ALA A 43 3.78 3.58 -9.35
N LEU A 44 4.66 3.60 -10.36
CA LEU A 44 6.10 3.65 -10.17
C LEU A 44 6.68 4.83 -10.93
N PHE A 45 7.32 5.72 -10.18
CA PHE A 45 7.99 6.90 -10.70
C PHE A 45 9.47 6.85 -10.35
N THR A 46 10.31 7.22 -11.30
CA THR A 46 11.75 7.36 -11.12
C THR A 46 12.13 8.82 -11.22
N GLN A 47 12.88 9.29 -10.25
CA GLN A 47 13.38 10.65 -10.21
C GLN A 47 14.89 10.66 -10.43
N ALA A 48 15.34 11.44 -11.40
CA ALA A 48 16.75 11.71 -11.67
C ALA A 48 17.05 13.19 -11.37
N VAL A 49 18.20 13.43 -10.75
CA VAL A 49 18.71 14.79 -10.52
C VAL A 49 20.17 14.84 -10.99
N GLY A 50 20.49 15.78 -11.85
CA GLY A 50 21.84 15.97 -12.38
C GLY A 50 22.49 17.28 -11.92
N ASN A 51 23.81 17.29 -11.83
CA ASN A 51 24.64 18.47 -11.52
C ASN A 51 24.27 19.17 -10.21
N ILE A 52 24.12 18.40 -9.14
CA ILE A 52 23.89 18.95 -7.79
C ILE A 52 25.21 19.64 -7.35
N PRO A 53 25.20 20.95 -7.01
CA PRO A 53 26.38 21.60 -6.50
C PRO A 53 26.86 20.98 -5.18
N PRO A 54 28.17 20.99 -4.89
CA PRO A 54 28.66 20.47 -3.62
C PRO A 54 28.08 21.26 -2.44
N HIS A 55 27.85 20.58 -1.32
CA HIS A 55 27.30 21.15 -0.08
C HIS A 55 25.96 21.84 -0.23
N THR A 56 25.16 21.47 -1.23
CA THR A 56 23.84 22.04 -1.49
C THR A 56 22.75 21.03 -1.11
N GLU A 57 21.80 21.45 -0.31
CA GLU A 57 20.61 20.65 -0.01
C GLU A 57 19.67 20.64 -1.20
N VAL A 58 19.15 19.47 -1.55
CA VAL A 58 18.12 19.29 -2.56
C VAL A 58 16.90 18.66 -1.92
N VAL A 59 15.76 19.34 -2.02
CA VAL A 59 14.47 18.86 -1.52
C VAL A 59 13.55 18.57 -2.70
N SER A 60 13.06 17.35 -2.80
CA SER A 60 12.01 16.97 -3.75
C SER A 60 10.64 17.12 -3.09
N GLU A 61 9.80 17.95 -3.67
CA GLU A 61 8.43 18.20 -3.21
C GLU A 61 7.44 17.48 -4.13
N LEU A 62 6.67 16.55 -3.59
CA LEU A 62 5.63 15.82 -4.32
C LEU A 62 4.27 16.06 -3.66
N THR A 63 3.28 16.42 -4.46
CA THR A 63 1.89 16.47 -4.03
C THR A 63 1.14 15.32 -4.69
N ILE A 64 0.49 14.48 -3.90
CA ILE A 64 -0.19 13.28 -4.36
C ILE A 64 -1.62 13.29 -3.82
N ASP A 65 -2.59 13.21 -4.73
CA ASP A 65 -3.99 12.99 -4.41
C ASP A 65 -4.30 11.50 -4.55
N GLN A 66 -4.82 10.89 -3.48
CA GLN A 66 -5.18 9.48 -3.50
C GLN A 66 -6.52 9.22 -2.81
N LYS A 67 -7.23 8.22 -3.28
CA LYS A 67 -8.45 7.75 -2.61
C LYS A 67 -8.09 6.95 -1.38
N LEU A 68 -8.87 7.15 -0.30
CA LEU A 68 -8.82 6.27 0.86
C LEU A 68 -9.49 4.94 0.54
N ALA A 69 -9.00 3.86 1.16
CA ALA A 69 -9.66 2.57 1.11
C ALA A 69 -10.70 2.49 2.24
N TYR A 70 -11.92 2.06 1.90
CA TYR A 70 -12.92 1.72 2.91
C TYR A 70 -12.85 0.23 3.21
N LEU A 71 -12.67 -0.12 4.48
CA LEU A 71 -12.57 -1.50 4.94
C LEU A 71 -13.95 -2.02 5.40
N PRO A 72 -14.23 -3.33 5.21
CA PRO A 72 -15.54 -3.92 5.56
C PRO A 72 -15.95 -3.80 7.04
N ASP A 73 -14.98 -3.56 7.92
CA ASP A 73 -15.19 -3.37 9.36
C ASP A 73 -15.49 -1.91 9.75
N GLY A 74 -15.69 -1.04 8.76
CA GLY A 74 -16.11 0.34 8.97
C GLY A 74 -14.96 1.30 9.24
N TYR A 75 -13.80 1.03 8.69
CA TYR A 75 -12.65 1.91 8.79
C TYR A 75 -12.27 2.51 7.45
N TRP A 76 -11.81 3.76 7.47
CA TRP A 76 -10.98 4.33 6.42
C TRP A 76 -9.54 3.90 6.64
N GLU A 77 -8.85 3.54 5.56
CA GLU A 77 -7.41 3.29 5.56
C GLU A 77 -6.70 4.28 4.63
N TRP A 78 -5.74 4.99 5.19
CA TRP A 78 -4.72 5.70 4.43
C TRP A 78 -3.43 4.88 4.46
N ARG A 79 -2.88 4.64 3.27
CA ARG A 79 -1.63 3.89 3.12
C ARG A 79 -0.65 4.70 2.30
N PHE A 80 0.54 4.90 2.84
CA PHE A 80 1.66 5.50 2.14
C PHE A 80 2.77 4.47 1.97
N PRO A 81 3.10 4.07 0.72
CA PRO A 81 4.14 3.10 0.46
C PRO A 81 5.51 3.73 0.67
N THR A 82 6.30 3.14 1.54
CA THR A 82 7.69 3.54 1.82
C THR A 82 8.69 2.48 1.38
N VAL A 83 8.20 1.32 0.98
CA VAL A 83 9.02 0.18 0.55
C VAL A 83 8.63 -0.23 -0.86
N VAL A 84 9.61 -0.34 -1.73
CA VAL A 84 9.45 -0.96 -3.05
C VAL A 84 10.01 -2.37 -2.96
N ALA A 85 9.14 -3.38 -2.95
CA ALA A 85 9.56 -4.77 -2.95
C ALA A 85 10.17 -5.14 -4.31
N PRO A 86 11.27 -5.94 -4.32
CA PRO A 86 11.78 -6.50 -5.56
C PRO A 86 10.70 -7.31 -6.25
N ARG A 87 10.52 -7.09 -7.55
CA ARG A 87 9.56 -7.85 -8.35
C ARG A 87 10.29 -8.96 -9.09
N TYR A 88 9.75 -10.17 -9.01
CA TYR A 88 10.22 -11.25 -9.87
C TYR A 88 9.87 -10.93 -11.32
N GLN A 89 10.87 -10.83 -12.16
CA GLN A 89 10.72 -10.41 -13.56
C GLN A 89 10.79 -11.58 -14.56
N GLY A 90 10.87 -12.80 -14.05
CA GLY A 90 11.06 -14.00 -14.86
C GLY A 90 12.51 -14.16 -15.34
N ALA A 91 12.69 -14.94 -16.40
CA ALA A 91 14.00 -15.13 -17.03
C ALA A 91 14.53 -13.83 -17.62
N GLU A 92 15.85 -13.67 -17.63
CA GLU A 92 16.54 -12.52 -18.21
C GLU A 92 16.09 -12.25 -19.66
N GLY A 93 15.82 -10.99 -19.98
CA GLY A 93 15.33 -10.57 -21.30
C GLY A 93 13.80 -10.65 -21.51
N ARG A 94 13.03 -11.20 -20.56
CA ARG A 94 11.56 -11.29 -20.66
C ARG A 94 10.85 -9.93 -20.53
N VAL A 95 11.45 -9.02 -19.78
CA VAL A 95 10.98 -7.63 -19.61
C VAL A 95 12.07 -6.70 -20.14
N PRO A 96 11.87 -6.07 -21.32
CA PRO A 96 12.92 -5.30 -22.00
C PRO A 96 13.49 -4.14 -21.17
N ASP A 97 12.69 -3.58 -20.26
CA ASP A 97 13.04 -2.46 -19.39
C ASP A 97 13.20 -2.86 -17.91
N SER A 98 13.56 -4.12 -17.66
CA SER A 98 13.71 -4.69 -16.31
C SER A 98 14.63 -3.85 -15.42
N ALA A 99 15.74 -3.36 -15.96
CA ALA A 99 16.68 -2.52 -15.22
C ALA A 99 16.07 -1.24 -14.64
N LYS A 100 14.99 -0.70 -15.25
CA LYS A 100 14.31 0.51 -14.78
C LYS A 100 13.34 0.27 -13.63
N VAL A 101 12.93 -0.97 -13.43
CA VAL A 101 11.96 -1.37 -12.39
C VAL A 101 12.57 -2.30 -11.35
N THR A 102 13.84 -2.66 -11.51
CA THR A 102 14.63 -3.38 -10.51
C THR A 102 15.06 -2.40 -9.43
N VAL A 103 14.91 -2.81 -8.19
CA VAL A 103 15.38 -2.06 -7.01
C VAL A 103 16.44 -2.87 -6.30
N ASP A 104 17.47 -2.17 -5.81
CA ASP A 104 18.45 -2.79 -4.93
C ASP A 104 17.83 -3.05 -3.56
N VAL A 105 18.17 -4.18 -2.97
CA VAL A 105 17.72 -4.55 -1.62
C VAL A 105 18.85 -4.26 -0.64
N ALA A 106 18.56 -3.45 0.36
CA ALA A 106 19.49 -3.22 1.45
C ALA A 106 19.39 -4.34 2.48
N ASP A 107 20.53 -4.92 2.86
CA ASP A 107 20.62 -5.95 3.90
C ASP A 107 20.55 -5.38 5.33
N ALA A 108 20.61 -4.06 5.46
CA ALA A 108 20.54 -3.34 6.74
C ALA A 108 19.54 -2.17 6.63
N PRO A 109 19.00 -1.70 7.79
CA PRO A 109 18.14 -0.52 7.79
C PRO A 109 18.85 0.69 7.17
N LEU A 110 18.12 1.42 6.32
CA LEU A 110 18.64 2.66 5.74
C LEU A 110 18.86 3.69 6.87
N PRO A 111 19.91 4.52 6.79
CA PRO A 111 20.20 5.57 7.77
C PRO A 111 19.15 6.71 7.73
N VAL A 112 18.32 6.71 6.69
CA VAL A 112 17.28 7.72 6.46
C VAL A 112 16.06 7.43 7.34
N LYS A 113 15.45 8.48 7.86
CA LYS A 113 14.23 8.41 8.69
C LYS A 113 13.08 9.12 8.01
N LEU A 114 11.88 8.57 8.22
CA LEU A 114 10.62 9.15 7.80
C LEU A 114 10.00 9.92 8.96
N SER A 115 9.60 11.16 8.73
CA SER A 115 8.73 11.91 9.63
C SER A 115 7.29 11.91 9.09
N LEU A 116 6.30 11.91 9.97
CA LEU A 116 4.88 11.93 9.64
C LEU A 116 4.20 13.13 10.29
N GLN A 117 3.47 13.88 9.48
CA GLN A 117 2.52 14.87 9.95
C GLN A 117 1.21 14.66 9.17
N LEU A 118 0.23 14.02 9.79
CA LEU A 118 -1.06 13.70 9.18
C LEU A 118 -2.18 14.33 9.98
N SER A 119 -3.13 14.97 9.31
CA SER A 119 -4.34 15.49 9.93
C SER A 119 -5.57 14.75 9.39
N VAL A 120 -6.28 14.07 10.28
CA VAL A 120 -7.58 13.46 10.00
C VAL A 120 -8.68 14.43 10.44
N ARG A 121 -9.49 14.88 9.49
CA ARG A 121 -10.57 15.87 9.70
C ARG A 121 -11.96 15.26 9.70
N ASP A 122 -12.06 13.97 9.82
CA ASP A 122 -13.32 13.25 9.93
C ASP A 122 -13.91 13.35 11.34
N ARG A 123 -15.23 13.25 11.43
CA ARG A 123 -15.94 13.08 12.69
C ARG A 123 -15.84 11.63 13.14
N LEU A 124 -15.04 11.39 14.15
CA LEU A 124 -14.90 10.07 14.74
C LEU A 124 -15.91 9.87 15.89
N PRO A 125 -16.39 8.64 16.12
CA PRO A 125 -17.20 8.30 17.28
C PRO A 125 -16.52 8.72 18.59
N GLU A 126 -17.30 8.95 19.63
CA GLU A 126 -16.76 9.30 20.94
C GLU A 126 -15.79 8.21 21.44
N GLY A 127 -14.61 8.64 21.89
CA GLY A 127 -13.55 7.74 22.33
C GLY A 127 -12.72 7.10 21.22
N ALA A 128 -13.16 7.15 19.96
CA ALA A 128 -12.39 6.62 18.83
C ALA A 128 -11.18 7.50 18.52
N ARG A 129 -10.10 6.86 18.10
CA ARG A 129 -8.84 7.51 17.68
C ARG A 129 -8.32 6.86 16.43
N PRO A 130 -7.57 7.57 15.59
CA PRO A 130 -6.77 6.94 14.54
C PRO A 130 -5.74 5.99 15.13
N GLU A 131 -5.53 4.86 14.47
CA GLU A 131 -4.64 3.79 14.87
C GLU A 131 -3.78 3.32 13.68
N SER A 132 -2.70 2.61 13.95
CA SER A 132 -1.86 2.06 12.91
C SER A 132 -1.45 0.62 13.23
N PRO A 133 -1.66 -0.32 12.27
CA PRO A 133 -1.15 -1.67 12.38
C PRO A 133 0.36 -1.77 12.08
N SER A 134 0.96 -0.70 11.52
CA SER A 134 2.34 -0.70 11.06
C SER A 134 3.31 0.05 11.96
N HIS A 135 2.86 1.12 12.62
CA HIS A 135 3.72 2.01 13.40
C HIS A 135 3.05 2.47 14.70
N ALA A 136 3.83 2.72 15.74
CA ALA A 136 3.35 3.44 16.90
C ALA A 136 3.09 4.89 16.53
N LEU A 137 1.89 5.40 16.88
CA LEU A 137 1.48 6.76 16.58
C LEU A 137 1.41 7.61 17.86
N HIS A 138 1.80 8.88 17.73
CA HIS A 138 1.42 9.93 18.64
C HIS A 138 0.23 10.69 18.06
N THR A 139 -0.88 10.78 18.79
CA THR A 139 -2.14 11.36 18.29
C THR A 139 -2.60 12.44 19.23
N VAL A 140 -2.82 13.65 18.71
CA VAL A 140 -3.35 14.80 19.43
C VAL A 140 -4.73 15.13 18.90
N LYS A 141 -5.73 15.17 19.78
CA LYS A 141 -7.09 15.58 19.44
C LYS A 141 -7.18 17.10 19.44
N GLY A 142 -7.48 17.69 18.28
CA GLY A 142 -7.83 19.08 18.10
C GLY A 142 -9.34 19.31 18.03
N VAL A 143 -9.75 20.50 17.67
CA VAL A 143 -11.14 20.84 17.38
C VAL A 143 -11.50 20.29 15.99
N GLN A 144 -12.36 19.27 15.92
CA GLN A 144 -12.78 18.59 14.69
C GLN A 144 -11.63 18.00 13.84
N ARG A 145 -10.52 17.62 14.47
CA ARG A 145 -9.42 16.95 13.79
C ARG A 145 -8.57 16.15 14.76
N PHE A 146 -7.81 15.22 14.22
CA PHE A 146 -6.71 14.56 14.91
C PHE A 146 -5.42 14.87 14.15
N ASP A 147 -4.41 15.36 14.86
CA ASP A 147 -3.07 15.53 14.34
C ASP A 147 -2.22 14.35 14.80
N ILE A 148 -1.54 13.70 13.86
CA ILE A 148 -0.89 12.42 14.05
C ILE A 148 0.56 12.51 13.59
N GLY A 149 1.46 12.01 14.42
CA GLY A 149 2.87 11.81 14.13
C GLY A 149 3.30 10.40 14.53
N PHE A 150 4.56 10.07 14.29
CA PHE A 150 5.12 8.85 14.87
C PHE A 150 5.30 8.98 16.37
N GLY A 151 5.22 7.85 17.09
CA GLY A 151 5.45 7.81 18.54
C GLY A 151 6.89 8.09 18.95
N SER A 152 7.85 7.95 18.02
CA SER A 152 9.25 8.32 18.19
C SER A 152 9.54 9.68 17.58
N GLU A 153 10.21 10.56 18.30
CA GLU A 153 10.69 11.86 17.81
C GLU A 153 11.75 11.71 16.71
N ASP A 154 12.51 10.60 16.72
CA ASP A 154 13.50 10.29 15.70
C ASP A 154 12.87 9.82 14.36
N GLY A 155 11.54 9.72 14.30
CA GLY A 155 10.81 9.23 13.14
C GLY A 155 10.83 7.71 13.01
N ALA A 156 10.42 7.21 11.83
CA ALA A 156 10.33 5.78 11.51
C ALA A 156 11.36 5.36 10.46
N SER A 157 11.71 4.08 10.45
CA SER A 157 12.55 3.49 9.40
C SER A 157 11.73 3.23 8.14
N LEU A 158 12.37 3.28 6.97
CA LEU A 158 11.76 2.98 5.67
C LEU A 158 11.78 1.45 5.43
N ASP A 159 11.19 0.67 6.33
CA ASP A 159 11.20 -0.80 6.31
C ASP A 159 9.81 -1.42 6.07
N ARG A 160 8.76 -0.61 6.12
CA ARG A 160 7.36 -1.01 5.90
C ARG A 160 6.48 0.17 5.58
N ASP A 161 5.38 -0.06 4.86
CA ASP A 161 4.39 0.96 4.54
C ASP A 161 3.83 1.61 5.80
N VAL A 162 3.57 2.92 5.72
CA VAL A 162 2.80 3.62 6.75
C VAL A 162 1.31 3.40 6.49
N VAL A 163 0.64 2.80 7.45
CA VAL A 163 -0.81 2.55 7.39
C VAL A 163 -1.47 3.23 8.57
N VAL A 164 -2.43 4.10 8.32
CA VAL A 164 -3.24 4.75 9.35
C VAL A 164 -4.70 4.45 9.07
N ARG A 165 -5.43 4.05 10.11
CA ARG A 165 -6.84 3.71 10.04
C ARG A 165 -7.62 4.53 11.04
N TRP A 166 -8.83 4.89 10.66
CA TRP A 166 -9.76 5.53 11.58
C TRP A 166 -11.18 5.10 11.24
N ARG A 167 -12.02 5.06 12.25
CA ARG A 167 -13.40 4.62 12.09
C ARG A 167 -14.18 5.64 11.28
N ALA A 168 -14.90 5.17 10.27
CA ALA A 168 -15.77 5.98 9.45
C ALA A 168 -17.13 6.13 10.16
N GLY A 169 -17.41 7.28 10.75
CA GLY A 169 -18.68 7.60 11.36
C GLY A 169 -19.00 6.80 12.64
N GLU A 170 -20.21 6.98 13.15
CA GLU A 170 -20.72 6.28 14.33
C GLU A 170 -21.12 4.84 13.98
N GLN A 171 -21.32 4.00 15.01
CA GLN A 171 -21.74 2.59 14.85
C GLN A 171 -23.15 2.42 14.26
N ALA A 172 -23.99 3.46 14.29
CA ALA A 172 -25.31 3.50 13.67
C ALA A 172 -25.23 3.93 12.21
N PRO A 173 -26.22 3.59 11.35
CA PRO A 173 -26.26 4.11 10.00
C PRO A 173 -26.12 5.63 10.02
N GLY A 174 -25.08 6.13 9.39
CA GLY A 174 -24.77 7.56 9.39
C GLY A 174 -24.76 8.11 7.96
N VAL A 175 -25.09 9.38 7.85
CA VAL A 175 -24.99 10.15 6.61
C VAL A 175 -24.19 11.40 6.93
N GLU A 176 -23.12 11.63 6.22
CA GLU A 176 -22.30 12.86 6.33
C GLU A 176 -22.15 13.49 4.96
N LEU A 177 -22.29 14.80 4.89
CA LEU A 177 -22.10 15.59 3.67
C LEU A 177 -21.02 16.64 3.92
N ASP A 178 -19.88 16.46 3.29
CA ASP A 178 -18.83 17.47 3.22
C ASP A 178 -18.99 18.27 1.96
N THR A 179 -18.85 19.59 2.06
CA THR A 179 -18.93 20.49 0.90
C THR A 179 -17.67 21.33 0.75
N GLY A 180 -17.23 21.51 -0.49
CA GLY A 180 -16.06 22.31 -0.79
C GLY A 180 -16.23 23.11 -2.08
N ARG A 181 -15.48 24.18 -2.18
CA ARG A 181 -15.34 24.94 -3.42
C ARG A 181 -13.87 24.89 -3.85
N PRO A 182 -13.58 24.71 -5.15
CA PRO A 182 -12.21 24.76 -5.62
C PRO A 182 -11.60 26.13 -5.33
N ILE A 183 -10.36 26.14 -4.87
CA ILE A 183 -9.61 27.37 -4.64
C ILE A 183 -9.12 27.92 -5.98
N ASP A 184 -8.71 27.03 -6.88
CA ASP A 184 -8.19 27.33 -8.22
C ASP A 184 -8.72 26.35 -9.27
N GLY A 185 -9.02 26.85 -10.49
CA GLY A 185 -9.22 26.02 -11.68
C GLY A 185 -10.56 25.29 -11.83
N GLY A 186 -11.50 25.49 -10.93
CA GLY A 186 -12.86 24.95 -11.05
C GLY A 186 -13.79 25.84 -11.88
N ALA A 187 -14.93 25.30 -12.33
CA ALA A 187 -15.98 26.10 -12.95
C ALA A 187 -16.43 27.20 -11.98
N ALA A 188 -16.46 28.43 -12.45
CA ALA A 188 -16.83 29.58 -11.62
C ALA A 188 -18.21 29.34 -10.96
N GLY A 189 -18.27 29.35 -9.64
CA GLY A 189 -19.48 29.10 -8.87
C GLY A 189 -19.79 27.63 -8.58
N ALA A 190 -18.97 26.67 -9.01
CA ALA A 190 -19.16 25.27 -8.70
C ALA A 190 -18.90 24.98 -7.20
N ALA A 191 -19.76 24.17 -6.59
CA ALA A 191 -19.54 23.57 -5.31
C ALA A 191 -19.55 22.05 -5.47
N TYR A 192 -18.71 21.36 -4.73
CA TYR A 192 -18.63 19.91 -4.72
C TYR A 192 -19.10 19.41 -3.38
N GLY A 193 -19.79 18.27 -3.37
CA GLY A 193 -20.21 17.58 -2.16
C GLY A 193 -19.68 16.15 -2.14
N LEU A 194 -19.18 15.72 -1.00
CA LEU A 194 -18.84 14.33 -0.72
C LEU A 194 -19.92 13.80 0.26
N LEU A 195 -20.77 12.90 -0.25
CA LEU A 195 -21.75 12.21 0.58
C LEU A 195 -21.13 10.90 1.08
N THR A 196 -20.98 10.78 2.39
CA THR A 196 -20.52 9.55 3.04
C THR A 196 -21.73 8.86 3.67
N LEU A 197 -22.02 7.64 3.23
CA LEU A 197 -23.05 6.78 3.80
C LEU A 197 -22.37 5.66 4.57
N VAL A 198 -22.54 5.64 5.89
CA VAL A 198 -22.02 4.57 6.74
C VAL A 198 -23.13 3.54 6.96
N PRO A 199 -23.02 2.32 6.40
CA PRO A 199 -24.00 1.29 6.62
C PRO A 199 -24.01 0.86 8.11
N PRO A 200 -25.11 0.27 8.60
CA PRO A 200 -25.14 -0.26 9.95
C PRO A 200 -24.05 -1.31 10.15
N ALA A 201 -23.44 -1.33 11.34
CA ALA A 201 -22.54 -2.40 11.71
C ALA A 201 -23.25 -3.76 11.52
N ARG A 202 -22.51 -4.75 11.04
CA ARG A 202 -23.03 -6.11 10.84
C ARG A 202 -23.69 -6.59 12.14
N SER A 203 -25.00 -6.66 12.18
CA SER A 203 -25.69 -7.17 13.36
C SER A 203 -25.48 -8.67 13.43
N ALA A 204 -25.38 -9.23 14.65
CA ALA A 204 -25.29 -10.67 14.88
C ALA A 204 -26.48 -11.47 14.30
N ARG A 205 -27.50 -10.80 13.76
CA ARG A 205 -28.70 -11.37 13.11
C ARG A 205 -28.61 -11.45 11.58
N MET A 206 -27.57 -10.90 10.94
CA MET A 206 -27.39 -11.12 9.51
C MET A 206 -26.87 -12.54 9.30
N GLU A 207 -27.66 -13.37 8.62
CA GLU A 207 -27.20 -14.68 8.19
C GLU A 207 -25.87 -14.50 7.42
N SER A 208 -24.85 -15.23 7.84
CA SER A 208 -23.56 -15.24 7.14
C SER A 208 -23.79 -15.82 5.75
N VAL A 209 -23.50 -15.03 4.71
CA VAL A 209 -23.48 -15.56 3.35
C VAL A 209 -22.29 -16.51 3.25
N PRO A 210 -22.51 -17.80 2.92
CA PRO A 210 -21.42 -18.74 2.75
C PRO A 210 -20.41 -18.25 1.71
N ARG A 211 -19.13 -18.40 2.02
CA ARG A 211 -18.01 -17.98 1.15
C ARG A 211 -17.38 -19.19 0.49
N ASP A 212 -16.93 -19.03 -0.74
CA ASP A 212 -16.06 -19.98 -1.40
C ASP A 212 -14.62 -19.43 -1.34
N LEU A 213 -13.78 -20.01 -0.50
CA LEU A 213 -12.38 -19.63 -0.37
C LEU A 213 -11.50 -20.55 -1.22
N ILE A 214 -10.80 -19.96 -2.18
CA ILE A 214 -9.77 -20.67 -2.97
C ILE A 214 -8.40 -20.13 -2.56
N ILE A 215 -7.54 -20.99 -2.02
CA ILE A 215 -6.17 -20.64 -1.68
C ILE A 215 -5.25 -21.21 -2.76
N LEU A 216 -4.55 -20.33 -3.44
CA LEU A 216 -3.51 -20.67 -4.40
C LEU A 216 -2.15 -20.35 -3.76
N LEU A 217 -1.31 -21.37 -3.56
CA LEU A 217 -0.03 -21.26 -2.86
C LEU A 217 1.12 -21.58 -3.81
N ASP A 218 2.01 -20.61 -4.00
CA ASP A 218 3.29 -20.83 -4.66
C ASP A 218 4.22 -21.63 -3.72
N THR A 219 4.72 -22.76 -4.21
CA THR A 219 5.69 -23.61 -3.53
C THR A 219 6.97 -23.77 -4.34
N SER A 220 7.25 -22.85 -5.29
CA SER A 220 8.48 -22.87 -6.07
C SER A 220 9.74 -22.68 -5.19
N GLY A 221 10.91 -22.95 -5.75
CA GLY A 221 12.18 -22.88 -5.04
C GLY A 221 12.48 -21.52 -4.44
N SER A 222 12.03 -20.42 -5.08
CA SER A 222 12.17 -19.05 -4.57
C SER A 222 11.41 -18.78 -3.27
N MET A 223 10.41 -19.61 -2.95
CA MET A 223 9.65 -19.55 -1.70
C MET A 223 10.37 -20.19 -0.51
N GLY A 224 11.58 -20.69 -0.68
CA GLY A 224 12.35 -21.36 0.40
C GLY A 224 12.59 -20.49 1.62
N GLY A 225 12.62 -21.10 2.80
CA GLY A 225 12.88 -20.40 4.06
C GLY A 225 11.70 -19.59 4.60
N THR A 226 11.92 -18.30 4.87
CA THR A 226 10.94 -17.40 5.47
C THR A 226 9.67 -17.19 4.61
N PRO A 227 9.72 -17.02 3.28
CA PRO A 227 8.55 -16.83 2.45
C PRO A 227 7.52 -17.95 2.59
N ILE A 228 7.91 -19.21 2.45
CA ILE A 228 6.97 -20.33 2.58
C ILE A 228 6.40 -20.46 4.00
N ALA A 229 7.22 -20.16 5.01
CA ALA A 229 6.75 -20.19 6.40
C ALA A 229 5.70 -19.10 6.67
N GLN A 230 5.85 -17.91 6.08
CA GLN A 230 4.86 -16.84 6.16
C GLN A 230 3.58 -17.18 5.39
N ALA A 231 3.72 -17.69 4.17
CA ALA A 231 2.59 -18.10 3.35
C ALA A 231 1.73 -19.17 4.05
N LYS A 232 2.35 -20.18 4.68
CA LYS A 232 1.66 -21.17 5.49
C LYS A 232 0.89 -20.56 6.66
N ARG A 233 1.47 -19.60 7.37
CA ARG A 233 0.80 -18.91 8.49
C ARG A 233 -0.42 -18.13 8.02
N VAL A 234 -0.31 -17.40 6.91
CA VAL A 234 -1.43 -16.66 6.31
C VAL A 234 -2.54 -17.62 5.89
N ALA A 235 -2.19 -18.69 5.18
CA ALA A 235 -3.15 -19.70 4.74
C ALA A 235 -3.87 -20.37 5.93
N ALA A 236 -3.14 -20.70 7.01
CA ALA A 236 -3.75 -21.25 8.22
C ALA A 236 -4.73 -20.27 8.86
N ALA A 237 -4.38 -18.98 8.98
CA ALA A 237 -5.27 -17.95 9.52
C ALA A 237 -6.54 -17.75 8.66
N LEU A 238 -6.41 -17.82 7.32
CA LEU A 238 -7.56 -17.77 6.41
C LEU A 238 -8.49 -18.98 6.62
N ILE A 239 -7.95 -20.19 6.77
CA ILE A 239 -8.73 -21.39 7.04
C ILE A 239 -9.45 -21.28 8.39
N ASP A 240 -8.80 -20.74 9.42
CA ASP A 240 -9.40 -20.55 10.75
C ASP A 240 -10.56 -19.52 10.72
N SER A 241 -10.53 -18.59 9.78
CA SER A 241 -11.60 -17.58 9.61
C SER A 241 -12.86 -18.10 8.95
N LEU A 242 -12.89 -19.34 8.48
CA LEU A 242 -14.02 -19.94 7.79
C LEU A 242 -15.07 -20.50 8.77
N ASP A 243 -16.34 -20.28 8.41
CA ASP A 243 -17.49 -20.90 9.05
C ASP A 243 -17.80 -22.28 8.45
N GLU A 244 -18.59 -23.09 9.14
CA GLU A 244 -18.92 -24.46 8.69
C GLU A 244 -19.72 -24.51 7.38
N ASN A 245 -20.38 -23.42 7.01
CA ASN A 245 -21.13 -23.31 5.76
C ASN A 245 -20.27 -22.78 4.59
N ASP A 246 -19.08 -22.29 4.88
CA ASP A 246 -18.11 -21.86 3.86
C ASP A 246 -17.55 -23.08 3.11
N PHE A 247 -17.05 -22.86 1.90
CA PHE A 247 -16.34 -23.86 1.13
C PHE A 247 -14.85 -23.50 1.03
N LEU A 248 -14.01 -24.52 0.98
CA LEU A 248 -12.57 -24.40 0.88
C LEU A 248 -12.02 -25.23 -0.26
N GLU A 249 -11.20 -24.63 -1.09
CA GLU A 249 -10.33 -25.26 -2.06
C GLU A 249 -8.90 -24.77 -1.88
N MET A 250 -7.93 -25.67 -2.00
CA MET A 250 -6.52 -25.29 -1.92
C MET A 250 -5.75 -25.95 -3.05
N ILE A 251 -4.91 -25.15 -3.67
CA ILE A 251 -4.05 -25.54 -4.79
C ILE A 251 -2.65 -25.02 -4.49
N GLU A 252 -1.65 -25.90 -4.52
CA GLU A 252 -0.26 -25.49 -4.53
C GLU A 252 0.33 -25.65 -5.92
N PHE A 253 1.30 -24.86 -6.27
CA PHE A 253 1.97 -24.96 -7.54
C PHE A 253 3.47 -24.65 -7.45
N SER A 254 4.22 -25.36 -8.30
CA SER A 254 5.60 -25.10 -8.65
C SER A 254 5.79 -25.49 -10.12
N ASN A 255 6.50 -26.57 -10.42
CA ASN A 255 6.56 -27.14 -11.80
C ASN A 255 5.21 -27.63 -12.29
N SER A 256 4.31 -28.01 -11.40
CA SER A 256 2.95 -28.47 -11.67
C SER A 256 2.03 -28.06 -10.54
N ALA A 257 0.73 -27.97 -10.83
CA ALA A 257 -0.27 -27.68 -9.81
C ALA A 257 -0.76 -28.98 -9.15
N ARG A 258 -0.94 -28.94 -7.83
CA ARG A 258 -1.51 -30.02 -7.05
C ARG A 258 -2.62 -29.51 -6.16
N ARG A 259 -3.80 -30.13 -6.25
CA ARG A 259 -4.96 -29.80 -5.42
C ARG A 259 -4.92 -30.60 -4.11
N TRP A 260 -5.35 -29.98 -3.02
CA TRP A 260 -5.59 -30.67 -1.74
C TRP A 260 -6.71 -31.68 -1.86
N ARG A 261 -7.83 -31.29 -2.49
CA ARG A 261 -8.98 -32.14 -2.82
C ARG A 261 -9.35 -31.95 -4.29
N TRP A 262 -9.99 -32.90 -4.88
CA TRP A 262 -10.39 -32.84 -6.29
C TRP A 262 -11.54 -31.85 -6.56
N ARG A 263 -12.28 -31.45 -5.52
CA ARG A 263 -13.36 -30.44 -5.53
C ARG A 263 -13.35 -29.62 -4.24
N PRO A 264 -13.99 -28.42 -4.23
CA PRO A 264 -14.24 -27.66 -3.00
C PRO A 264 -15.00 -28.49 -1.98
N VAL A 265 -14.69 -28.33 -0.72
CA VAL A 265 -15.35 -29.02 0.40
C VAL A 265 -15.81 -28.03 1.45
N LYS A 266 -16.87 -28.36 2.20
CA LYS A 266 -17.31 -27.54 3.32
C LYS A 266 -16.21 -27.39 4.36
N ALA A 267 -16.09 -26.19 4.94
CA ALA A 267 -15.08 -25.86 5.95
C ALA A 267 -15.47 -26.36 7.35
N THR A 268 -15.92 -27.62 7.45
CA THR A 268 -16.18 -28.26 8.75
C THR A 268 -14.90 -28.28 9.59
N ALA A 269 -15.03 -28.42 10.91
CA ALA A 269 -13.89 -28.50 11.82
C ALA A 269 -12.86 -29.58 11.39
N ASN A 270 -13.34 -30.74 10.91
CA ASN A 270 -12.46 -31.81 10.43
C ASN A 270 -11.73 -31.41 9.14
N ASN A 271 -12.45 -30.80 8.19
CA ASN A 271 -11.83 -30.39 6.93
C ASN A 271 -10.84 -29.25 7.16
N ARG A 272 -11.11 -28.30 8.06
CA ARG A 272 -10.15 -27.23 8.41
C ARG A 272 -8.88 -27.81 9.02
N LYS A 273 -8.99 -28.77 9.96
CA LYS A 273 -7.85 -29.45 10.57
C LYS A 273 -7.02 -30.24 9.54
N ASP A 274 -7.69 -30.95 8.61
CA ASP A 274 -7.03 -31.68 7.53
C ASP A 274 -6.32 -30.73 6.56
N ALA A 275 -6.93 -29.61 6.23
CA ALA A 275 -6.36 -28.55 5.41
C ALA A 275 -5.09 -27.93 6.03
N GLN A 276 -5.14 -27.61 7.32
CA GLN A 276 -3.96 -27.11 8.07
C GLN A 276 -2.84 -28.15 8.10
N THR A 277 -3.20 -29.42 8.28
CA THR A 277 -2.22 -30.53 8.23
C THR A 277 -1.58 -30.62 6.84
N TRP A 278 -2.35 -30.49 5.78
CA TRP A 278 -1.82 -30.51 4.42
C TRP A 278 -0.86 -29.34 4.15
N ILE A 279 -1.25 -28.11 4.52
CA ILE A 279 -0.39 -26.90 4.39
C ILE A 279 0.90 -27.07 5.18
N SER A 280 0.85 -27.62 6.40
CA SER A 280 2.04 -27.77 7.23
C SER A 280 3.13 -28.64 6.57
N ARG A 281 2.73 -29.58 5.73
CA ARG A 281 3.62 -30.52 5.02
C ARG A 281 4.18 -29.98 3.71
N LEU A 282 3.67 -28.86 3.20
CA LEU A 282 4.20 -28.27 1.98
C LEU A 282 5.65 -27.82 2.18
N ALA A 283 6.46 -27.98 1.16
CA ALA A 283 7.84 -27.53 1.14
C ALA A 283 8.11 -26.79 -0.17
N ALA A 284 8.92 -25.75 -0.12
CA ALA A 284 9.35 -25.05 -1.31
C ALA A 284 10.33 -25.91 -2.11
N GLY A 285 10.15 -25.95 -3.43
CA GLY A 285 11.03 -26.68 -4.35
C GLY A 285 10.52 -26.62 -5.78
N GLY A 286 11.40 -26.89 -6.74
CA GLY A 286 11.06 -26.82 -8.17
C GLY A 286 11.14 -25.40 -8.74
N GLY A 287 10.72 -25.28 -10.02
CA GLY A 287 10.61 -24.00 -10.75
C GLY A 287 9.15 -23.49 -10.82
N THR A 288 8.98 -22.34 -11.41
CA THR A 288 7.68 -21.76 -11.83
C THR A 288 7.70 -21.46 -13.31
#